data_64cf976629c87de9b7f2e42b6b1b963c
#
_entry.id   64cf976629c87de9b7f2e42b6b1b963c
#
_cell.length_a   1.000
_cell.length_b   1.000
_cell.length_c   1.000
_cell.angle_alpha   90.00
_cell.angle_beta   90.00
_cell.angle_gamma   90.00
#
_symmetry.space_group_name_H-M   'P 1'
#
loop_
_entity.id
_entity.type
_entity.pdbx_description
1 polymer ?
#
loop_
_entity_poly.entity_id
_entity_poly.type
_entity_poly.pdbx_seq_one_letter_code
_entity_poly.pdbx_strand_id
1 'polypeptide(L)'
;MHQPDDKQYDAHYFSRWYRQAGLADPARLRRKVALAVSQAEYYLERPIHSVLDIGCGEAAWRAPLLALRPKLRYLGFDSSAYAVQRYGRSRQIHPARFGDFAWLRPCAPVDLLICSDVLHYVPTREFNQGLPGLADMCAGVAFLETFAEEDAFEGDHDGFQARAARWYRRRFASVGFGALGSHCWLSPQLTADASALERG
;
A
#
# COMPACT_ATOMS: atom_id res chain seq x y z
N MET A 1 15.44 -11.29 -27.75
CA MET A 1 15.47 -10.85 -26.35
C MET A 1 14.07 -11.13 -25.81
N HIS A 2 13.93 -12.21 -25.03
CA HIS A 2 12.65 -12.60 -24.43
C HIS A 2 12.35 -11.58 -23.33
N GLN A 3 11.26 -10.82 -23.47
CA GLN A 3 10.73 -10.07 -22.34
C GLN A 3 10.27 -11.12 -21.32
N PRO A 4 10.60 -10.98 -20.02
CA PRO A 4 10.01 -11.85 -19.00
C PRO A 4 8.48 -11.71 -19.10
N ASP A 5 7.80 -12.85 -19.16
CA ASP A 5 6.34 -12.92 -19.17
C ASP A 5 5.80 -12.01 -18.06
N ASP A 6 5.03 -11.00 -18.45
CA ASP A 6 4.39 -10.07 -17.51
C ASP A 6 3.45 -10.91 -16.65
N LYS A 7 3.78 -11.10 -15.39
CA LYS A 7 2.98 -11.85 -14.41
C LYS A 7 1.52 -11.39 -14.49
N GLN A 8 0.61 -12.33 -14.75
CA GLN A 8 -0.80 -12.03 -14.90
C GLN A 8 -1.53 -12.13 -13.57
N TYR A 9 -1.98 -11.00 -13.05
CA TYR A 9 -2.84 -10.92 -11.86
C TYR A 9 -4.30 -11.06 -12.30
N ASP A 10 -4.70 -12.30 -12.69
CA ASP A 10 -6.03 -12.63 -13.20
C ASP A 10 -6.94 -13.25 -12.13
N ALA A 11 -8.14 -13.70 -12.54
CA ALA A 11 -9.10 -14.37 -11.66
C ALA A 11 -8.54 -15.64 -11.00
N HIS A 12 -7.66 -16.37 -11.72
CA HIS A 12 -7.03 -17.59 -11.22
C HIS A 12 -6.02 -17.26 -10.13
N TYR A 13 -5.19 -16.24 -10.35
CA TYR A 13 -4.24 -15.72 -9.34
C TYR A 13 -4.95 -15.37 -8.03
N PHE A 14 -5.99 -14.52 -8.08
CA PHE A 14 -6.74 -14.11 -6.88
C PHE A 14 -7.48 -15.29 -6.23
N SER A 15 -8.00 -16.25 -7.02
CA SER A 15 -8.60 -17.46 -6.47
C SER A 15 -7.61 -18.32 -5.73
N ARG A 16 -6.46 -18.58 -6.33
CA ARG A 16 -5.41 -19.44 -5.77
C ARG A 16 -4.87 -18.88 -4.46
N TRP A 17 -4.44 -17.62 -4.45
CA TRP A 17 -3.68 -17.06 -3.33
C TRP A 17 -4.57 -16.49 -2.23
N TYR A 18 -5.68 -15.84 -2.57
CA TYR A 18 -6.50 -15.16 -1.58
C TYR A 18 -7.71 -15.97 -1.12
N ARG A 19 -8.22 -16.90 -1.91
CA ARG A 19 -9.39 -17.71 -1.54
C ARG A 19 -9.05 -19.15 -1.15
N GLN A 20 -8.16 -19.83 -1.88
CA GLN A 20 -7.83 -21.25 -1.64
C GLN A 20 -6.66 -21.45 -0.68
N ALA A 21 -5.60 -20.67 -0.79
CA ALA A 21 -4.43 -20.77 0.09
C ALA A 21 -4.68 -20.23 1.51
N GLY A 22 -5.83 -19.61 1.78
CA GLY A 22 -6.19 -19.09 3.10
C GLY A 22 -5.34 -17.90 3.57
N LEU A 23 -4.60 -17.27 2.67
CA LEU A 23 -3.78 -16.10 3.00
C LEU A 23 -4.63 -14.88 3.39
N ALA A 24 -5.90 -14.84 2.97
CA ALA A 24 -6.84 -13.82 3.36
C ALA A 24 -7.51 -14.17 4.69
N ASP A 25 -6.91 -13.80 5.83
CA ASP A 25 -7.58 -13.83 7.14
C ASP A 25 -8.34 -12.51 7.38
N PRO A 26 -9.68 -12.53 7.35
CA PRO A 26 -10.48 -11.32 7.58
C PRO A 26 -10.29 -10.72 8.98
N ALA A 27 -9.95 -11.52 9.98
CA ALA A 27 -9.71 -11.03 11.33
C ALA A 27 -8.36 -10.32 11.40
N ARG A 28 -7.32 -10.88 10.77
CA ARG A 28 -6.01 -10.23 10.64
C ARG A 28 -6.12 -8.92 9.88
N LEU A 29 -6.85 -8.91 8.75
CA LEU A 29 -7.06 -7.70 7.97
C LEU A 29 -7.78 -6.61 8.79
N ARG A 30 -8.85 -6.95 9.53
CA ARG A 30 -9.52 -5.96 10.41
C ARG A 30 -8.58 -5.38 11.45
N ARG A 31 -7.67 -6.17 12.03
CA ARG A 31 -6.65 -5.67 12.97
C ARG A 31 -5.67 -4.71 12.31
N LYS A 32 -5.17 -5.03 11.10
CA LYS A 32 -4.30 -4.14 10.32
C LYS A 32 -5.01 -2.81 10.02
N VAL A 33 -6.26 -2.87 9.56
CA VAL A 33 -7.06 -1.67 9.26
C VAL A 33 -7.26 -0.82 10.51
N ALA A 34 -7.65 -1.43 11.65
CA ALA A 34 -7.84 -0.71 12.89
C ALA A 34 -6.54 -0.03 13.37
N LEU A 35 -5.41 -0.73 13.28
CA LEU A 35 -4.09 -0.18 13.60
C LEU A 35 -3.76 1.04 12.72
N ALA A 36 -3.83 0.88 11.40
CA ALA A 36 -3.48 1.95 10.46
C ALA A 36 -4.38 3.19 10.61
N VAL A 37 -5.69 2.98 10.81
CA VAL A 37 -6.66 4.07 11.07
C VAL A 37 -6.33 4.76 12.38
N SER A 38 -6.10 4.01 13.47
CA SER A 38 -5.79 4.60 14.78
C SER A 38 -4.49 5.40 14.77
N GLN A 39 -3.45 4.90 14.09
CA GLN A 39 -2.20 5.64 13.91
C GLN A 39 -2.43 6.95 13.13
N ALA A 40 -3.13 6.90 12.01
CA ALA A 40 -3.39 8.10 11.22
C ALA A 40 -4.20 9.14 12.01
N GLU A 41 -5.25 8.71 12.73
CA GLU A 41 -6.11 9.61 13.50
C GLU A 41 -5.41 10.20 14.73
N TYR A 42 -4.50 9.45 15.34
CA TYR A 42 -3.68 9.95 16.45
C TYR A 42 -2.83 11.15 16.01
N TYR A 43 -2.09 11.02 14.89
CA TYR A 43 -1.23 12.11 14.42
C TYR A 43 -1.98 13.26 13.73
N LEU A 44 -3.13 12.96 13.12
CA LEU A 44 -3.98 13.98 12.49
C LEU A 44 -4.89 14.70 13.50
N GLU A 45 -5.02 14.18 14.74
CA GLU A 45 -5.92 14.68 15.80
C GLU A 45 -7.38 14.80 15.34
N ARG A 46 -7.78 13.98 14.37
CA ARG A 46 -9.13 13.92 13.81
C ARG A 46 -9.39 12.61 13.07
N PRO A 47 -10.66 12.25 12.84
CA PRO A 47 -10.99 11.11 11.97
C PRO A 47 -10.41 11.26 10.56
N ILE A 48 -9.99 10.13 9.95
CA ILE A 48 -9.58 10.13 8.55
C ILE A 48 -10.77 10.31 7.61
N HIS A 49 -10.57 11.04 6.50
CA HIS A 49 -11.58 11.31 5.49
C HIS A 49 -11.24 10.72 4.11
N SER A 50 -9.98 10.37 3.88
CA SER A 50 -9.49 9.94 2.57
C SER A 50 -8.46 8.83 2.68
N VAL A 51 -8.56 7.86 1.75
CA VAL A 51 -7.63 6.74 1.60
C VAL A 51 -7.25 6.57 0.14
N LEU A 52 -5.96 6.36 -0.10
CA LEU A 52 -5.40 5.90 -1.37
C LEU A 52 -4.78 4.52 -1.15
N ASP A 53 -5.26 3.51 -1.88
CA ASP A 53 -4.83 2.11 -1.77
C ASP A 53 -4.16 1.69 -3.08
N ILE A 54 -2.84 1.50 -3.05
CA ILE A 54 -1.99 1.24 -4.22
C ILE A 54 -1.61 -0.23 -4.27
N GLY A 55 -1.89 -0.90 -5.40
CA GLY A 55 -1.84 -2.35 -5.51
C GLY A 55 -2.97 -3.00 -4.73
N CYS A 56 -4.16 -2.40 -4.79
CA CYS A 56 -5.30 -2.76 -3.95
C CYS A 56 -5.92 -4.12 -4.28
N GLY A 57 -5.53 -4.76 -5.40
CA GLY A 57 -6.13 -5.99 -5.88
C GLY A 57 -7.65 -5.87 -5.99
N GLU A 58 -8.37 -6.77 -5.34
CA GLU A 58 -9.83 -6.74 -5.26
C GLU A 58 -10.36 -5.71 -4.22
N ALA A 59 -9.54 -4.78 -3.73
CA ALA A 59 -9.86 -3.77 -2.70
C ALA A 59 -10.33 -4.39 -1.36
N ALA A 60 -9.57 -5.34 -0.84
CA ALA A 60 -9.91 -6.03 0.41
C ALA A 60 -9.98 -5.07 1.61
N TRP A 61 -9.16 -4.02 1.64
CA TRP A 61 -9.13 -3.01 2.71
C TRP A 61 -10.40 -2.14 2.75
N ARG A 62 -11.07 -1.97 1.61
CA ARG A 62 -12.19 -1.02 1.48
C ARG A 62 -13.36 -1.30 2.44
N ALA A 63 -13.83 -2.54 2.51
CA ALA A 63 -14.99 -2.88 3.33
C ALA A 63 -14.75 -2.63 4.83
N PRO A 64 -13.66 -3.12 5.46
CA PRO A 64 -13.37 -2.83 6.86
C PRO A 64 -13.07 -1.34 7.13
N LEU A 65 -12.48 -0.60 6.19
CA LEU A 65 -12.30 0.85 6.30
C LEU A 65 -13.64 1.58 6.37
N LEU A 66 -14.57 1.27 5.47
CA LEU A 66 -15.91 1.87 5.46
C LEU A 66 -16.76 1.46 6.66
N ALA A 67 -16.52 0.27 7.23
CA ALA A 67 -17.17 -0.13 8.49
C ALA A 67 -16.71 0.76 9.67
N LEU A 68 -15.44 1.16 9.71
CA LEU A 68 -14.92 2.08 10.73
C LEU A 68 -15.26 3.54 10.45
N ARG A 69 -15.23 3.95 9.19
CA ARG A 69 -15.42 5.35 8.76
C ARG A 69 -16.37 5.40 7.54
N PRO A 70 -17.70 5.38 7.76
CA PRO A 70 -18.67 5.24 6.66
C PRO A 70 -18.65 6.38 5.63
N LYS A 71 -18.14 7.55 5.99
CA LYS A 71 -18.01 8.72 5.09
C LYS A 71 -16.65 8.84 4.43
N LEU A 72 -15.78 7.83 4.60
CA LEU A 72 -14.44 7.81 4.04
C LEU A 72 -14.49 7.79 2.50
N ARG A 73 -13.69 8.63 1.88
CA ARG A 73 -13.42 8.57 0.43
C ARG A 73 -12.30 7.57 0.19
N TYR A 74 -12.62 6.47 -0.47
CA TYR A 74 -11.67 5.43 -0.84
C TYR A 74 -11.37 5.52 -2.33
N LEU A 75 -10.09 5.42 -2.70
CA LEU A 75 -9.62 5.36 -4.07
C LEU A 75 -8.55 4.27 -4.18
N GLY A 76 -8.82 3.25 -5.00
CA GLY A 76 -7.91 2.12 -5.21
C GLY A 76 -7.26 2.19 -6.59
N PHE A 77 -5.99 1.75 -6.68
CA PHE A 77 -5.27 1.57 -7.93
C PHE A 77 -4.63 0.19 -7.99
N ASP A 78 -4.74 -0.45 -9.14
CA ASP A 78 -4.11 -1.75 -9.38
C ASP A 78 -3.70 -1.92 -10.85
N SER A 79 -2.65 -2.68 -11.09
CA SER A 79 -2.21 -3.03 -12.44
C SER A 79 -2.99 -4.19 -13.06
N SER A 80 -3.77 -4.93 -12.26
CA SER A 80 -4.58 -6.06 -12.70
C SER A 80 -5.77 -5.60 -13.54
N ALA A 81 -5.75 -5.91 -14.83
CA ALA A 81 -6.89 -5.68 -15.71
C ALA A 81 -8.16 -6.41 -15.22
N TYR A 82 -8.01 -7.61 -14.64
CA TYR A 82 -9.11 -8.35 -14.03
C TYR A 82 -9.75 -7.59 -12.87
N ALA A 83 -8.95 -7.12 -11.90
CA ALA A 83 -9.46 -6.39 -10.74
C ALA A 83 -10.19 -5.10 -11.16
N VAL A 84 -9.60 -4.35 -12.09
CA VAL A 84 -10.19 -3.12 -12.63
C VAL A 84 -11.49 -3.39 -13.39
N GLN A 85 -11.52 -4.37 -14.30
CA GLN A 85 -12.73 -4.70 -15.08
C GLN A 85 -13.84 -5.23 -14.18
N ARG A 86 -13.51 -6.09 -13.22
CA ARG A 86 -14.49 -6.78 -12.38
C ARG A 86 -15.06 -5.89 -11.28
N TYR A 87 -14.23 -5.05 -10.67
CA TYR A 87 -14.57 -4.32 -9.44
C TYR A 87 -14.38 -2.80 -9.54
N GLY A 88 -13.81 -2.29 -10.64
CA GLY A 88 -13.47 -0.89 -10.79
C GLY A 88 -14.60 0.05 -10.42
N ARG A 89 -15.77 -0.13 -11.05
CA ARG A 89 -16.95 0.72 -10.78
C ARG A 89 -17.53 0.53 -9.38
N SER A 90 -17.63 -0.71 -8.90
CA SER A 90 -18.29 -1.02 -7.61
C SER A 90 -17.41 -0.75 -6.39
N ARG A 91 -16.07 -0.81 -6.55
CA ARG A 91 -15.11 -0.65 -5.46
C ARG A 91 -14.16 0.53 -5.67
N GLN A 92 -14.34 1.32 -6.74
CA GLN A 92 -13.51 2.49 -7.09
C GLN A 92 -12.05 2.11 -7.30
N ILE A 93 -11.81 1.10 -8.15
CA ILE A 93 -10.47 0.65 -8.54
C ILE A 93 -10.17 1.22 -9.93
N HIS A 94 -9.02 1.84 -10.08
CA HIS A 94 -8.53 2.44 -11.32
C HIS A 94 -7.25 1.75 -11.78
N PRO A 95 -6.96 1.72 -13.09
CA PRO A 95 -5.74 1.12 -13.60
C PRO A 95 -4.55 2.04 -13.35
N ALA A 96 -3.53 1.53 -12.67
CA ALA A 96 -2.20 2.14 -12.63
C ALA A 96 -1.16 1.12 -12.16
N ARG A 97 0.08 1.28 -12.62
CA ARG A 97 1.26 0.62 -12.07
C ARG A 97 1.88 1.50 -10.99
N PHE A 98 2.68 0.91 -10.12
CA PHE A 98 3.37 1.65 -9.06
C PHE A 98 4.22 2.82 -9.61
N GLY A 99 4.93 2.62 -10.72
CA GLY A 99 5.77 3.63 -11.35
C GLY A 99 5.01 4.84 -11.89
N ASP A 100 3.70 4.69 -12.20
CA ASP A 100 2.87 5.78 -12.73
C ASP A 100 2.70 6.91 -11.71
N PHE A 101 2.85 6.61 -10.41
CA PHE A 101 2.84 7.63 -9.35
C PHE A 101 4.02 8.60 -9.40
N ALA A 102 5.00 8.40 -10.29
CA ALA A 102 5.98 9.43 -10.61
C ALA A 102 5.33 10.74 -11.08
N TRP A 103 4.20 10.65 -11.77
CA TRP A 103 3.46 11.80 -12.33
C TRP A 103 1.96 11.80 -12.01
N LEU A 104 1.39 10.64 -11.67
CA LEU A 104 -0.04 10.53 -11.38
C LEU A 104 -0.37 11.14 -10.02
N ARG A 105 -1.26 12.14 -10.00
CA ARG A 105 -1.80 12.78 -8.80
C ARG A 105 -3.34 12.78 -8.90
N PRO A 106 -3.99 11.62 -8.59
CA PRO A 106 -5.43 11.43 -8.86
C PRO A 106 -6.34 12.21 -7.92
N CYS A 107 -5.82 12.68 -6.80
CA CYS A 107 -6.53 13.45 -5.79
C CYS A 107 -5.55 14.33 -5.00
N ALA A 108 -6.04 15.15 -4.11
CA ALA A 108 -5.21 15.79 -3.08
C ALA A 108 -4.57 14.75 -2.16
N PRO A 109 -3.48 15.09 -1.45
CA PRO A 109 -2.86 14.18 -0.48
C PRO A 109 -3.89 13.61 0.50
N VAL A 110 -3.75 12.31 0.80
CA VAL A 110 -4.72 11.55 1.59
C VAL A 110 -4.29 11.39 3.05
N ASP A 111 -5.27 11.18 3.92
CA ASP A 111 -5.04 10.96 5.35
C ASP A 111 -4.36 9.60 5.64
N LEU A 112 -4.69 8.57 4.85
CA LEU A 112 -4.08 7.26 4.94
C LEU A 112 -3.75 6.74 3.54
N LEU A 113 -2.47 6.45 3.31
CA LEU A 113 -1.99 5.79 2.12
C LEU A 113 -1.72 4.31 2.45
N ILE A 114 -2.15 3.40 1.59
CA ILE A 114 -1.97 1.96 1.75
C ILE A 114 -1.19 1.42 0.56
N CYS A 115 -0.16 0.62 0.82
CA CYS A 115 0.47 -0.26 -0.15
C CYS A 115 0.86 -1.54 0.60
N SER A 116 -0.04 -2.51 0.59
CA SER A 116 0.05 -3.72 1.41
C SER A 116 0.28 -4.93 0.53
N ASP A 117 1.36 -5.68 0.79
CA ASP A 117 1.69 -6.92 0.09
C ASP A 117 1.97 -6.76 -1.42
N VAL A 118 2.61 -5.65 -1.81
CA VAL A 118 2.84 -5.28 -3.21
C VAL A 118 4.30 -4.95 -3.50
N LEU A 119 4.95 -4.17 -2.64
CA LEU A 119 6.24 -3.53 -2.94
C LEU A 119 7.37 -4.52 -3.27
N HIS A 120 7.30 -5.73 -2.76
CA HIS A 120 8.27 -6.78 -3.05
C HIS A 120 8.09 -7.43 -4.43
N TYR A 121 7.03 -7.09 -5.17
CA TYR A 121 6.87 -7.46 -6.58
C TYR A 121 7.22 -6.32 -7.56
N VAL A 122 7.32 -5.09 -7.05
CA VAL A 122 7.59 -3.92 -7.90
C VAL A 122 9.06 -3.91 -8.33
N PRO A 123 9.40 -3.88 -9.65
CA PRO A 123 10.78 -3.78 -10.11
C PRO A 123 11.49 -2.55 -9.52
N THR A 124 12.79 -2.68 -9.22
CA THR A 124 13.56 -1.61 -8.53
C THR A 124 13.50 -0.26 -9.25
N ARG A 125 13.51 -0.26 -10.59
CA ARG A 125 13.39 0.96 -11.37
C ARG A 125 12.04 1.63 -11.13
N GLU A 126 10.98 0.86 -11.24
CA GLU A 126 9.60 1.33 -11.06
C GLU A 126 9.34 1.80 -9.62
N PHE A 127 9.87 1.05 -8.64
CA PHE A 127 9.83 1.42 -7.22
C PHE A 127 10.47 2.81 -6.99
N ASN A 128 11.69 3.04 -7.52
CA ASN A 128 12.39 4.30 -7.35
C ASN A 128 11.70 5.48 -8.08
N GLN A 129 10.99 5.20 -9.17
CA GLN A 129 10.22 6.21 -9.90
C GLN A 129 8.95 6.61 -9.16
N GLY A 130 8.19 5.65 -8.65
CA GLY A 130 6.88 5.89 -8.03
C GLY A 130 6.94 6.37 -6.58
N LEU A 131 7.96 5.96 -5.82
CA LEU A 131 8.03 6.22 -4.37
C LEU A 131 7.96 7.72 -3.98
N PRO A 132 8.63 8.66 -4.67
CA PRO A 132 8.47 10.09 -4.36
C PRO A 132 7.02 10.56 -4.48
N GLY A 133 6.31 10.07 -5.51
CA GLY A 133 4.90 10.40 -5.69
C GLY A 133 3.99 9.86 -4.60
N LEU A 134 4.32 8.70 -4.01
CA LEU A 134 3.59 8.21 -2.83
C LEU A 134 3.79 9.16 -1.64
N ALA A 135 5.01 9.64 -1.42
CA ALA A 135 5.29 10.59 -0.36
C ALA A 135 4.49 11.89 -0.53
N ASP A 136 4.44 12.44 -1.76
CA ASP A 136 3.65 13.63 -2.09
C ASP A 136 2.14 13.43 -1.88
N MET A 137 1.66 12.19 -2.06
CA MET A 137 0.24 11.85 -1.93
C MET A 137 -0.19 11.49 -0.50
N CYS A 138 0.73 11.43 0.46
CA CYS A 138 0.47 11.08 1.86
C CYS A 138 0.54 12.32 2.75
N ALA A 139 -0.58 12.75 3.31
CA ALA A 139 -0.63 13.84 4.29
C ALA A 139 -0.59 13.34 5.74
N GLY A 140 -1.01 12.10 6.01
CA GLY A 140 -1.07 11.52 7.34
C GLY A 140 -0.11 10.35 7.52
N VAL A 141 -0.62 9.13 7.50
CA VAL A 141 0.15 7.89 7.67
C VAL A 141 0.12 7.05 6.41
N ALA A 142 1.26 6.43 6.09
CA ALA A 142 1.36 5.40 5.08
C ALA A 142 1.47 4.02 5.75
N PHE A 143 0.64 3.05 5.34
CA PHE A 143 0.79 1.64 5.68
C PHE A 143 1.51 0.92 4.53
N LEU A 144 2.81 0.67 4.71
CA LEU A 144 3.69 0.10 3.68
C LEU A 144 4.14 -1.30 4.11
N GLU A 145 3.29 -2.30 3.87
CA GLU A 145 3.59 -3.69 4.19
C GLU A 145 4.30 -4.37 3.03
N THR A 146 5.47 -4.92 3.30
CA THR A 146 6.25 -5.66 2.31
C THR A 146 7.10 -6.72 3.00
N PHE A 147 7.52 -7.72 2.23
CA PHE A 147 8.49 -8.73 2.67
C PHE A 147 9.89 -8.37 2.17
N ALA A 148 10.87 -8.57 3.03
CA ALA A 148 12.29 -8.43 2.72
C ALA A 148 12.92 -9.81 2.43
N GLU A 149 14.15 -9.82 1.95
CA GLU A 149 14.87 -11.07 1.70
C GLU A 149 15.12 -11.91 2.96
N GLU A 150 15.12 -11.26 4.13
CA GLU A 150 15.32 -11.89 5.43
C GLU A 150 14.03 -12.52 6.00
N ASP A 151 12.87 -12.22 5.41
CA ASP A 151 11.59 -12.70 5.91
C ASP A 151 11.24 -14.07 5.31
N ALA A 152 10.80 -14.99 6.17
CA ALA A 152 10.10 -16.17 5.71
C ALA A 152 8.63 -15.82 5.48
N PHE A 153 8.13 -15.93 4.25
CA PHE A 153 6.73 -15.68 3.96
C PHE A 153 6.11 -16.84 3.15
N GLU A 154 4.85 -17.07 3.40
CA GLU A 154 4.03 -17.97 2.61
C GLU A 154 3.32 -17.17 1.53
N GLY A 155 3.30 -17.67 0.29
CA GLY A 155 2.63 -16.99 -0.80
C GLY A 155 3.32 -17.19 -2.13
N ASP A 156 3.11 -16.24 -3.01
CA ASP A 156 3.65 -16.28 -4.37
C ASP A 156 5.08 -15.74 -4.40
N HIS A 157 6.02 -16.59 -4.79
CA HIS A 157 7.44 -16.21 -4.97
C HIS A 157 7.78 -15.75 -6.39
N ASP A 158 6.86 -15.88 -7.34
CA ASP A 158 7.09 -15.44 -8.71
C ASP A 158 7.14 -13.91 -8.79
N GLY A 159 8.20 -13.39 -9.39
CA GLY A 159 8.46 -11.95 -9.47
C GLY A 159 8.93 -11.29 -8.18
N PHE A 160 9.17 -12.07 -7.10
CA PHE A 160 9.71 -11.53 -5.85
C PHE A 160 11.08 -10.86 -6.07
N GLN A 161 11.19 -9.63 -5.62
CA GLN A 161 12.41 -8.83 -5.67
C GLN A 161 13.13 -8.95 -4.32
N ALA A 162 14.11 -9.86 -4.23
CA ALA A 162 14.90 -10.04 -3.01
C ALA A 162 15.67 -8.76 -2.66
N ARG A 163 15.17 -8.05 -1.65
CA ARG A 163 15.75 -6.81 -1.14
C ARG A 163 15.81 -6.85 0.37
N ALA A 164 16.96 -6.51 0.94
CA ALA A 164 17.14 -6.45 2.39
C ALA A 164 16.19 -5.42 3.03
N ALA A 165 15.71 -5.68 4.24
CA ALA A 165 14.85 -4.76 5.00
C ALA A 165 15.47 -3.36 5.14
N ARG A 166 16.80 -3.27 5.30
CA ARG A 166 17.53 -2.00 5.32
C ARG A 166 17.41 -1.19 4.03
N TRP A 167 17.23 -1.86 2.88
CA TRP A 167 17.06 -1.19 1.59
C TRP A 167 15.72 -0.45 1.57
N TYR A 168 14.61 -1.10 1.97
CA TYR A 168 13.30 -0.47 2.08
C TYR A 168 13.31 0.71 3.06
N ARG A 169 13.86 0.52 4.26
CA ARG A 169 13.96 1.61 5.27
C ARG A 169 14.70 2.83 4.72
N ARG A 170 15.84 2.63 4.04
CA ARG A 170 16.59 3.74 3.42
C ARG A 170 15.79 4.44 2.33
N ARG A 171 15.05 3.69 1.52
CA ARG A 171 14.23 4.27 0.44
C ARG A 171 13.06 5.06 1.01
N PHE A 172 12.34 4.55 1.99
CA PHE A 172 11.27 5.29 2.64
C PHE A 172 11.79 6.56 3.32
N ALA A 173 12.88 6.47 4.09
CA ALA A 173 13.51 7.62 4.70
C ALA A 173 14.01 8.66 3.67
N SER A 174 14.52 8.23 2.51
CA SER A 174 15.02 9.15 1.47
C SER A 174 13.94 10.03 0.83
N VAL A 175 12.67 9.70 0.98
CA VAL A 175 11.53 10.52 0.54
C VAL A 175 10.78 11.15 1.74
N GLY A 176 11.37 11.10 2.94
CA GLY A 176 10.89 11.80 4.13
C GLY A 176 9.92 11.03 5.01
N PHE A 177 9.63 9.75 4.73
CA PHE A 177 8.79 8.95 5.62
C PHE A 177 9.50 8.64 6.94
N GLY A 178 8.86 8.89 8.08
CA GLY A 178 9.29 8.52 9.43
C GLY A 178 8.70 7.18 9.88
N ALA A 179 9.53 6.28 10.43
CA ALA A 179 9.08 4.96 10.85
C ALA A 179 8.30 5.01 12.17
N LEU A 180 7.09 4.41 12.21
CA LEU A 180 6.29 4.22 13.43
C LEU A 180 6.31 2.79 13.94
N GLY A 181 6.78 1.85 13.12
CA GLY A 181 6.66 0.42 13.37
C GLY A 181 5.35 -0.18 12.83
N SER A 182 5.25 -1.51 12.89
CA SER A 182 4.07 -2.26 12.42
C SER A 182 3.61 -1.88 11.00
N HIS A 183 4.57 -1.65 10.10
CA HIS A 183 4.38 -1.20 8.71
C HIS A 183 3.83 0.22 8.54
N CYS A 184 3.62 0.97 9.63
CA CYS A 184 3.16 2.36 9.58
C CYS A 184 4.34 3.34 9.49
N TRP A 185 4.15 4.38 8.69
CA TRP A 185 5.14 5.43 8.43
C TRP A 185 4.45 6.79 8.44
N LEU A 186 5.01 7.76 9.14
CA LEU A 186 4.57 9.15 9.08
C LEU A 186 4.85 9.74 7.70
N SER A 187 3.94 10.57 7.21
CA SER A 187 4.20 11.38 6.01
C SER A 187 5.39 12.32 6.23
N PRO A 188 6.03 12.80 5.15
CA PRO A 188 7.14 13.76 5.27
C PRO A 188 6.79 14.99 6.10
N GLN A 189 5.56 15.50 5.96
CA GLN A 189 5.09 16.66 6.71
C GLN A 189 4.99 16.36 8.22
N LEU A 190 4.32 15.26 8.59
CA LEU A 190 4.18 14.88 10.00
C LEU A 190 5.52 14.47 10.63
N THR A 191 6.42 13.86 9.85
CA THR A 191 7.77 13.51 10.33
C THR A 191 8.56 14.76 10.72
N ALA A 192 8.42 15.86 9.97
CA ALA A 192 9.08 17.12 10.30
C ALA A 192 8.62 17.71 11.66
N ASP A 193 7.32 17.50 11.98
CA ASP A 193 6.69 18.02 13.19
C ASP A 193 6.68 17.01 14.36
N ALA A 194 7.12 15.77 14.13
CA ALA A 194 7.13 14.71 15.13
C ALA A 194 8.07 15.00 16.30
N SER A 195 7.78 14.42 17.47
CA SER A 195 8.65 14.53 18.64
C SER A 195 10.04 13.92 18.39
N ALA A 196 11.04 14.33 19.17
CA ALA A 196 12.42 13.88 19.00
C ALA A 196 12.59 12.35 19.16
N LEU A 197 11.72 11.70 19.95
CA LEU A 197 11.74 10.24 20.13
C LEU A 197 11.19 9.46 18.91
N GLU A 198 10.41 10.13 18.07
CA GLU A 198 9.77 9.53 16.88
C GLU A 198 10.52 9.83 15.58
N ARG A 199 11.54 10.71 15.67
CA ARG A 199 12.43 11.02 14.56
C ARG A 199 13.70 10.17 14.69
N GLY A 200 13.70 9.00 14.03
CA GLY A 200 14.82 8.09 14.00
C GLY A 200 15.83 8.39 12.89
#